data_f4bb4a88c08b09e40a6450af83903d3f
#
_entry.id   f4bb4a88c08b09e40a6450af83903d3f
#
_cell.length_a   1.000
_cell.length_b   1.000
_cell.length_c   1.000
_cell.angle_alpha   90.00
_cell.angle_beta   90.00
_cell.angle_gamma   90.00
#
_symmetry.space_group_name_H-M   'P 1'
#
loop_
_entity.id
_entity.type
_entity.pdbx_description
1 polymer ?
#
loop_
_entity_poly.entity_id
_entity_poly.type
_entity_poly.pdbx_seq_one_letter_code
_entity_poly.pdbx_strand_id
1 'polypeptide(L)'
;MQNSFRLFVGVAALSLSMASFADSDRPAHAKGEPADTLQQAVTNMSEYNSKLEALLAKDELGAKELHEVHMITYTLENALQKIQAELEETAEVLEEVHIASETNKPEVVKEKGQVYLQTTGTLVK
;
A
#
# COMPACT_ATOMS: atom_id res chain seq x y z
N MET A 1 39.84 48.85 -30.36
CA MET A 1 38.64 48.14 -30.81
C MET A 1 38.74 46.75 -30.29
N GLN A 2 38.10 46.49 -29.17
CA GLN A 2 38.04 45.15 -28.56
C GLN A 2 36.59 44.78 -28.40
N ASN A 3 36.11 43.86 -29.25
CA ASN A 3 34.76 43.30 -29.17
C ASN A 3 34.77 42.11 -28.20
N SER A 4 34.22 42.33 -27.04
CA SER A 4 33.97 41.24 -26.06
C SER A 4 32.64 40.54 -26.40
N PHE A 5 32.75 39.36 -26.97
CA PHE A 5 31.64 38.47 -27.24
C PHE A 5 31.26 37.76 -25.92
N ARG A 6 30.17 38.14 -25.30
CA ARG A 6 29.63 37.42 -24.11
C ARG A 6 28.75 36.27 -24.56
N LEU A 7 29.27 35.08 -24.36
CA LEU A 7 28.54 33.82 -24.59
C LEU A 7 27.56 33.64 -23.42
N PHE A 8 26.26 33.74 -23.67
CA PHE A 8 25.22 33.33 -22.74
C PHE A 8 25.02 31.85 -22.86
N VAL A 9 25.48 31.08 -21.85
CA VAL A 9 25.12 29.68 -21.69
C VAL A 9 23.78 29.63 -20.99
N GLY A 10 22.72 29.33 -21.75
CA GLY A 10 21.39 29.07 -21.22
C GLY A 10 21.35 27.66 -20.63
N VAL A 11 21.25 27.57 -19.31
CA VAL A 11 20.93 26.31 -18.61
C VAL A 11 19.43 26.05 -18.75
N ALA A 12 19.06 25.13 -19.65
CA ALA A 12 17.70 24.60 -19.72
C ALA A 12 17.50 23.64 -18.57
N ALA A 13 16.80 24.10 -17.53
CA ALA A 13 16.30 23.23 -16.47
C ALA A 13 15.16 22.34 -17.02
N LEU A 14 15.46 21.07 -17.28
CA LEU A 14 14.43 20.06 -17.55
C LEU A 14 13.70 19.77 -16.24
N SER A 15 12.56 20.43 -16.04
CA SER A 15 11.61 20.06 -14.99
C SER A 15 10.93 18.76 -15.39
N LEU A 16 11.37 17.63 -14.82
CA LEU A 16 10.62 16.38 -14.84
C LEU A 16 9.33 16.60 -14.04
N SER A 17 8.24 16.87 -14.75
CA SER A 17 6.91 16.80 -14.17
C SER A 17 6.62 15.34 -13.87
N MET A 18 6.76 14.93 -12.60
CA MET A 18 6.16 13.73 -12.10
C MET A 18 4.65 13.88 -12.31
N ALA A 19 4.12 13.21 -13.32
CA ALA A 19 2.68 13.05 -13.46
C ALA A 19 2.22 12.23 -12.26
N SER A 20 1.73 12.91 -11.22
CA SER A 20 0.86 12.29 -10.24
C SER A 20 -0.33 11.75 -11.02
N PHE A 21 -0.44 10.43 -11.11
CA PHE A 21 -1.70 9.80 -11.50
C PHE A 21 -2.70 10.12 -10.37
N ALA A 22 -3.25 11.32 -10.40
CA ALA A 22 -4.39 11.66 -9.59
C ALA A 22 -5.54 10.80 -10.09
N ASP A 23 -5.95 9.87 -9.26
CA ASP A 23 -7.17 9.08 -9.34
C ASP A 23 -8.38 10.03 -9.21
N SER A 24 -8.70 10.78 -10.26
CA SER A 24 -9.69 11.86 -10.18
C SER A 24 -11.00 11.61 -10.91
N ASP A 25 -11.20 10.44 -11.55
CA ASP A 25 -12.41 10.22 -12.35
C ASP A 25 -13.23 8.97 -12.00
N ARG A 26 -13.01 8.35 -10.84
CA ARG A 26 -13.93 7.32 -10.37
C ARG A 26 -15.15 7.98 -9.72
N PRO A 27 -16.36 7.74 -10.22
CA PRO A 27 -17.57 8.18 -9.53
C PRO A 27 -17.57 7.64 -8.10
N ALA A 28 -17.73 8.50 -7.11
CA ALA A 28 -17.76 8.15 -5.68
C ALA A 28 -19.06 7.39 -5.31
N HIS A 29 -19.33 6.25 -5.96
CA HIS A 29 -20.58 5.52 -5.81
C HIS A 29 -20.59 4.45 -4.72
N ALA A 30 -19.42 4.00 -4.27
CA ALA A 30 -19.29 3.10 -3.13
C ALA A 30 -17.91 3.28 -2.50
N LYS A 31 -17.84 3.18 -1.18
CA LYS A 31 -16.58 3.33 -0.44
C LYS A 31 -16.00 1.98 0.00
N GLY A 32 -16.74 0.89 -0.15
CA GLY A 32 -16.40 -0.39 0.42
C GLY A 32 -16.40 -0.38 1.96
N GLU A 33 -16.08 -1.52 2.56
CA GLU A 33 -15.88 -1.60 4.01
C GLU A 33 -14.53 -0.97 4.38
N PRO A 34 -14.47 -0.16 5.45
CA PRO A 34 -13.21 0.42 5.92
C PRO A 34 -12.31 -0.66 6.53
N ALA A 35 -11.02 -0.40 6.57
CA ALA A 35 -10.01 -1.23 7.21
C ALA A 35 -9.14 -0.36 8.13
N ASP A 36 -9.63 -0.06 9.33
CA ASP A 36 -8.95 0.82 10.27
C ASP A 36 -7.77 0.14 10.98
N THR A 37 -7.79 -1.18 11.08
CA THR A 37 -6.73 -2.01 11.69
C THR A 37 -6.26 -3.10 10.74
N LEU A 38 -5.03 -3.59 10.95
CA LEU A 38 -4.50 -4.73 10.20
C LEU A 38 -5.39 -5.98 10.33
N GLN A 39 -5.88 -6.25 11.54
CA GLN A 39 -6.78 -7.40 11.77
C GLN A 39 -8.08 -7.25 10.95
N GLN A 40 -8.65 -6.06 10.89
CA GLN A 40 -9.85 -5.79 10.10
C GLN A 40 -9.56 -5.92 8.60
N ALA A 41 -8.41 -5.42 8.14
CA ALA A 41 -7.99 -5.57 6.75
C ALA A 41 -7.86 -7.05 6.34
N VAL A 42 -7.19 -7.86 7.15
CA VAL A 42 -7.04 -9.30 6.91
C VAL A 42 -8.39 -10.03 6.92
N THR A 43 -9.28 -9.68 7.85
CA THR A 43 -10.62 -10.25 7.93
C THR A 43 -11.45 -9.89 6.69
N ASN A 44 -11.48 -8.61 6.31
CA ASN A 44 -12.18 -8.13 5.12
C ASN A 44 -11.63 -8.82 3.86
N MET A 45 -10.31 -8.91 3.74
CA MET A 45 -9.67 -9.56 2.60
C MET A 45 -10.09 -11.04 2.49
N SER A 46 -10.08 -11.78 3.59
CA SER A 46 -10.50 -13.19 3.60
C SER A 46 -11.95 -13.36 3.19
N GLU A 47 -12.85 -12.56 3.75
CA GLU A 47 -14.28 -12.61 3.45
C GLU A 47 -14.58 -12.23 1.98
N TYR A 48 -14.01 -11.12 1.51
CA TYR A 48 -14.30 -10.62 0.17
C TYR A 48 -13.59 -11.39 -0.93
N ASN A 49 -12.44 -12.01 -0.65
CA ASN A 49 -11.83 -13.00 -1.56
C ASN A 49 -12.73 -14.20 -1.76
N SER A 50 -13.39 -14.71 -0.71
CA SER A 50 -14.35 -15.82 -0.84
C SER A 50 -15.57 -15.44 -1.69
N LYS A 51 -16.06 -14.21 -1.56
CA LYS A 51 -17.14 -13.69 -2.43
C LYS A 51 -16.68 -13.57 -3.88
N LEU A 52 -15.47 -13.07 -4.11
CA LEU A 52 -14.88 -12.98 -5.44
C LEU A 52 -14.69 -14.37 -6.06
N GLU A 53 -14.16 -15.32 -5.31
CA GLU A 53 -13.99 -16.72 -5.74
C GLU A 53 -15.31 -17.33 -6.19
N ALA A 54 -16.39 -17.13 -5.42
CA ALA A 54 -17.72 -17.62 -5.75
C ALA A 54 -18.28 -17.01 -7.05
N LEU A 55 -17.98 -15.74 -7.34
CA LEU A 55 -18.35 -15.11 -8.59
C LEU A 55 -17.53 -15.66 -9.76
N LEU A 56 -16.23 -15.83 -9.58
CA LEU A 56 -15.33 -16.34 -10.62
C LEU A 56 -15.57 -17.82 -10.96
N ALA A 57 -16.21 -18.57 -10.07
CA ALA A 57 -16.59 -19.96 -10.29
C ALA A 57 -17.85 -20.14 -11.19
N LYS A 58 -18.54 -19.05 -11.55
CA LYS A 58 -19.69 -19.10 -12.45
C LYS A 58 -19.22 -19.28 -13.91
N ASP A 59 -20.01 -20.00 -14.70
CA ASP A 59 -19.70 -20.25 -16.12
C ASP A 59 -19.66 -18.96 -16.94
N GLU A 60 -20.52 -17.98 -16.58
CA GLU A 60 -20.59 -16.69 -17.27
C GLU A 60 -20.70 -15.55 -16.24
N LEU A 61 -20.04 -14.43 -16.57
CA LEU A 61 -20.13 -13.20 -15.81
C LEU A 61 -20.95 -12.18 -16.59
N GLY A 62 -22.24 -12.08 -16.26
CA GLY A 62 -23.13 -11.08 -16.83
C GLY A 62 -22.94 -9.70 -16.18
N ALA A 63 -23.75 -8.74 -16.61
CA ALA A 63 -23.68 -7.36 -16.10
C ALA A 63 -23.86 -7.26 -14.57
N LYS A 64 -24.68 -8.15 -14.00
CA LYS A 64 -24.91 -8.22 -12.55
C LYS A 64 -23.65 -8.68 -11.81
N GLU A 65 -23.04 -9.77 -12.26
CA GLU A 65 -21.83 -10.33 -11.67
C GLU A 65 -20.65 -9.35 -11.78
N LEU A 66 -20.50 -8.69 -12.93
CA LEU A 66 -19.48 -7.66 -13.11
C LEU A 66 -19.69 -6.46 -12.16
N HIS A 67 -20.95 -6.08 -11.91
CA HIS A 67 -21.24 -5.05 -10.92
C HIS A 67 -20.89 -5.51 -9.50
N GLU A 68 -21.19 -6.77 -9.13
CA GLU A 68 -20.83 -7.33 -7.84
C GLU A 68 -19.30 -7.39 -7.67
N VAL A 69 -18.54 -7.81 -8.68
CA VAL A 69 -17.08 -7.76 -8.68
C VAL A 69 -16.58 -6.33 -8.45
N HIS A 70 -17.14 -5.36 -9.16
CA HIS A 70 -16.79 -3.95 -9.00
C HIS A 70 -17.00 -3.48 -7.55
N MET A 71 -18.11 -3.85 -6.91
CA MET A 71 -18.39 -3.50 -5.52
C MET A 71 -17.42 -4.18 -4.53
N ILE A 72 -17.06 -5.44 -4.75
CA ILE A 72 -16.10 -6.20 -3.95
C ILE A 72 -14.71 -5.55 -3.98
N THR A 73 -14.27 -5.06 -5.14
CA THR A 73 -12.93 -4.48 -5.28
C THR A 73 -12.70 -3.26 -4.39
N TYR A 74 -13.69 -2.45 -4.08
CA TYR A 74 -13.52 -1.32 -3.15
C TYR A 74 -13.08 -1.76 -1.75
N THR A 75 -13.70 -2.83 -1.22
CA THR A 75 -13.31 -3.37 0.09
C THR A 75 -11.93 -4.02 0.05
N LEU A 76 -11.61 -4.74 -1.03
CA LEU A 76 -10.29 -5.36 -1.20
C LEU A 76 -9.19 -4.30 -1.38
N GLU A 77 -9.46 -3.20 -2.09
CA GLU A 77 -8.54 -2.07 -2.21
C GLU A 77 -8.26 -1.41 -0.85
N ASN A 78 -9.30 -1.16 -0.03
CA ASN A 78 -9.13 -0.62 1.32
C ASN A 78 -8.28 -1.55 2.20
N ALA A 79 -8.53 -2.85 2.15
CA ALA A 79 -7.78 -3.85 2.89
C ALA A 79 -6.31 -3.90 2.46
N LEU A 80 -6.03 -3.89 1.15
CA LEU A 80 -4.67 -3.88 0.60
C LEU A 80 -3.90 -2.62 0.98
N GLN A 81 -4.53 -1.45 0.93
CA GLN A 81 -3.89 -0.18 1.33
C GLN A 81 -3.49 -0.21 2.80
N LYS A 82 -4.37 -0.72 3.67
CA LYS A 82 -4.06 -0.85 5.10
C LYS A 82 -2.93 -1.84 5.36
N ILE A 83 -2.94 -3.00 4.71
CA ILE A 83 -1.87 -4.01 4.83
C ILE A 83 -0.54 -3.44 4.34
N GLN A 84 -0.53 -2.72 3.22
CA GLN A 84 0.69 -2.08 2.71
C GLN A 84 1.28 -1.10 3.72
N ALA A 85 0.47 -0.20 4.29
CA ALA A 85 0.92 0.76 5.29
C ALA A 85 1.52 0.06 6.52
N GLU A 86 0.86 -0.98 7.03
CA GLU A 86 1.36 -1.76 8.17
C GLU A 86 2.66 -2.53 7.85
N LEU A 87 2.82 -3.00 6.63
CA LEU A 87 4.07 -3.66 6.21
C LEU A 87 5.24 -2.68 6.12
N GLU A 88 5.01 -1.45 5.67
CA GLU A 88 6.02 -0.39 5.64
C GLU A 88 6.49 -0.07 7.08
N GLU A 89 5.58 0.15 8.02
CA GLU A 89 5.90 0.35 9.44
C GLU A 89 6.60 -0.87 10.06
N THR A 90 6.16 -2.08 9.71
CA THR A 90 6.76 -3.33 10.20
C THR A 90 8.19 -3.51 9.71
N ALA A 91 8.50 -3.09 8.48
CA ALA A 91 9.86 -3.12 7.95
C ALA A 91 10.78 -2.17 8.73
N GLU A 92 10.30 -0.98 9.11
CA GLU A 92 11.05 -0.04 9.96
C GLU A 92 11.32 -0.64 11.35
N VAL A 93 10.32 -1.27 11.97
CA VAL A 93 10.48 -1.96 13.27
C VAL A 93 11.51 -3.07 13.18
N LEU A 94 11.54 -3.85 12.10
CA LEU A 94 12.54 -4.90 11.89
C LEU A 94 13.94 -4.33 11.72
N GLU A 95 14.09 -3.19 11.04
CA GLU A 95 15.38 -2.48 10.93
C GLU A 95 15.87 -2.00 12.30
N GLU A 96 14.98 -1.50 13.16
CA GLU A 96 15.35 -1.15 14.54
C GLU A 96 15.87 -2.38 15.32
N VAL A 97 15.26 -3.56 15.15
CA VAL A 97 15.75 -4.83 15.74
C VAL A 97 17.15 -5.16 15.22
N HIS A 98 17.36 -5.02 13.91
CA HIS A 98 18.64 -5.29 13.26
C HIS A 98 19.75 -4.40 13.85
N ILE A 99 19.58 -3.08 13.82
CA ILE A 99 20.55 -2.11 14.34
C ILE A 99 20.80 -2.32 15.83
N ALA A 100 19.76 -2.59 16.62
CA ALA A 100 19.89 -2.86 18.05
C ALA A 100 20.71 -4.12 18.33
N SER A 101 20.59 -5.15 17.49
CA SER A 101 21.37 -6.38 17.60
C SER A 101 22.87 -6.14 17.36
N GLU A 102 23.21 -5.33 16.36
CA GLU A 102 24.60 -4.97 16.03
C GLU A 102 25.22 -4.04 17.07
N THR A 103 24.41 -3.20 17.72
CA THR A 103 24.87 -2.19 18.70
C THR A 103 24.75 -2.66 20.15
N ASN A 104 24.52 -3.96 20.38
CA ASN A 104 24.41 -4.60 21.69
C ASN A 104 23.37 -3.93 22.62
N LYS A 105 22.15 -3.75 22.11
CA LYS A 105 21.01 -3.19 22.83
C LYS A 105 19.91 -4.25 23.03
N PRO A 106 20.11 -5.25 23.91
CA PRO A 106 19.21 -6.42 24.00
C PRO A 106 17.77 -6.07 24.40
N GLU A 107 17.56 -5.00 25.17
CA GLU A 107 16.21 -4.58 25.57
C GLU A 107 15.41 -4.05 24.38
N VAL A 108 16.04 -3.29 23.48
CA VAL A 108 15.41 -2.81 22.24
C VAL A 108 15.10 -4.00 21.32
N VAL A 109 16.01 -4.98 21.20
CA VAL A 109 15.77 -6.21 20.42
C VAL A 109 14.52 -6.94 20.92
N LYS A 110 14.38 -7.09 22.25
CA LYS A 110 13.20 -7.76 22.83
C LYS A 110 11.91 -6.99 22.58
N GLU A 111 11.92 -5.69 22.87
CA GLU A 111 10.75 -4.83 22.72
C GLU A 111 10.27 -4.78 21.28
N LYS A 112 11.15 -4.39 20.35
CA LYS A 112 10.81 -4.23 18.94
C LYS A 112 10.56 -5.57 18.25
N GLY A 113 11.28 -6.63 18.64
CA GLY A 113 11.05 -7.99 18.15
C GLY A 113 9.65 -8.51 18.52
N GLN A 114 9.12 -8.19 19.70
CA GLN A 114 7.75 -8.53 20.07
C GLN A 114 6.73 -7.78 19.23
N VAL A 115 6.94 -6.47 18.98
CA VAL A 115 6.07 -5.68 18.10
C VAL A 115 6.04 -6.28 16.69
N TYR A 116 7.21 -6.57 16.12
CA TYR A 116 7.34 -7.23 14.83
C TYR A 116 6.55 -8.54 14.75
N LEU A 117 6.75 -9.44 15.74
CA LEU A 117 6.07 -10.74 15.78
C LEU A 117 4.55 -10.62 15.96
N GLN A 118 4.09 -9.65 16.74
CA GLN A 118 2.66 -9.39 16.92
C GLN A 118 2.00 -8.96 15.60
N THR A 119 2.63 -8.04 14.87
CA THR A 119 2.09 -7.55 13.60
C THR A 119 2.11 -8.64 12.53
N THR A 120 3.27 -9.30 12.35
CA THR A 120 3.41 -10.35 11.33
C THR A 120 2.57 -11.59 11.63
N GLY A 121 2.34 -11.93 12.91
CA GLY A 121 1.45 -13.01 13.31
C GLY A 121 -0.04 -12.80 12.95
N THR A 122 -0.44 -11.57 12.60
CA THR A 122 -1.76 -11.29 12.04
C THR A 122 -1.83 -11.66 10.55
N LEU A 123 -0.71 -11.60 9.85
CA LEU A 123 -0.62 -11.86 8.40
C LEU A 123 -0.36 -13.32 8.07
N VAL A 124 0.50 -13.99 8.85
CA VAL A 124 0.88 -15.38 8.63
C VAL A 124 0.50 -16.24 9.83
N LYS A 125 -0.26 -17.30 9.56
CA LYS A 125 -0.68 -18.29 10.58
C LYS A 125 0.08 -19.59 10.36
#